data_8e43a779c02ec7185ba9a614fc020534
#
_entry.id   8e43a779c02ec7185ba9a614fc020534
#
_cell.length_a   1.000
_cell.length_b   1.000
_cell.length_c   1.000
_cell.angle_alpha   90.00
_cell.angle_beta   90.00
_cell.angle_gamma   90.00
#
_symmetry.space_group_name_H-M   'P 1'
#
loop_
_entity.id
_entity.type
_entity.pdbx_description
1 polymer ?
#
loop_
_entity_poly.entity_id
_entity_poly.type
_entity_poly.pdbx_seq_one_letter_code
_entity_poly.pdbx_strand_id
1 'polypeptide(L)'
;VWGRDYPYLRSVESPGEEESPYNENSIFLYRAELEELLDISLGEDWGQWVGEISYTSGGGVDRFVLGDHSFSGTYLRKILGLNSTIFTVEPEPEGIRFTSSGYGHRVGMSQYGANAMAEDGADFKEILSHYYVGTILLNYSEFVEE
;
A
#
# COMPACT_ATOMS: atom_id res chain seq x y z
N VAL A 1 8.76 -4.27 -2.13
CA VAL A 1 8.31 -4.01 -3.52
C VAL A 1 9.36 -4.48 -4.52
N TRP A 2 10.64 -4.16 -4.34
CA TRP A 2 11.70 -4.49 -5.29
C TRP A 2 12.61 -5.65 -4.86
N GLY A 3 12.25 -6.39 -3.82
CA GLY A 3 13.01 -7.55 -3.32
C GLY A 3 14.39 -7.23 -2.75
N ARG A 4 14.67 -5.94 -2.47
CA ARG A 4 15.93 -5.46 -1.87
C ARG A 4 15.62 -4.44 -0.79
N ASP A 5 16.45 -4.41 0.24
CA ASP A 5 16.45 -3.36 1.26
C ASP A 5 17.32 -2.18 0.79
N TYR A 6 16.74 -1.00 0.75
CA TYR A 6 17.43 0.24 0.40
C TYR A 6 17.55 1.09 1.67
N PRO A 7 18.75 1.37 2.17
CA PRO A 7 18.94 2.05 3.46
C PRO A 7 18.28 3.43 3.55
N TYR A 8 18.10 4.10 2.43
CA TYR A 8 17.48 5.43 2.35
C TYR A 8 15.95 5.40 2.25
N LEU A 9 15.35 4.23 2.05
CA LEU A 9 13.90 4.04 2.07
C LEU A 9 13.47 3.58 3.46
N ARG A 10 13.19 4.53 4.33
CA ARG A 10 12.72 4.28 5.69
C ARG A 10 11.28 4.73 5.83
N SER A 11 10.58 4.17 6.81
CA SER A 11 9.25 4.66 7.18
C SER A 11 9.41 6.01 7.86
N VAL A 12 8.76 7.03 7.31
CA VAL A 12 8.70 8.40 7.86
C VAL A 12 7.25 8.83 7.94
N GLU A 13 6.96 9.78 8.82
CA GLU A 13 5.64 10.40 8.86
C GLU A 13 5.39 11.17 7.55
N SER A 14 4.14 11.16 7.09
CA SER A 14 3.73 11.86 5.87
C SER A 14 2.53 12.73 6.23
N PRO A 15 2.74 14.03 6.46
CA PRO A 15 1.64 14.96 6.79
C PRO A 15 0.68 15.12 5.60
N GLY A 16 -0.56 15.55 5.85
CA GLY A 16 -1.55 15.84 4.81
C GLY A 16 -2.13 14.63 4.07
N GLU A 17 -1.84 13.41 4.51
CA GLU A 17 -2.41 12.19 3.90
C GLU A 17 -3.93 12.12 4.09
N GLU A 18 -4.46 12.71 5.15
CA GLU A 18 -5.89 12.82 5.45
C GLU A 18 -6.65 13.65 4.42
N GLU A 19 -5.99 14.58 3.72
CA GLU A 19 -6.56 15.40 2.66
C GLU A 19 -6.58 14.68 1.30
N SER A 20 -5.93 13.53 1.23
CA SER A 20 -5.92 12.73 0.01
C SER A 20 -7.32 12.19 -0.30
N PRO A 21 -7.84 12.34 -1.53
CA PRO A 21 -9.10 11.73 -1.96
C PRO A 21 -9.04 10.20 -1.94
N TYR A 22 -7.85 9.62 -1.74
CA TYR A 22 -7.60 8.18 -1.64
C TYR A 22 -7.39 7.74 -0.19
N ASN A 23 -7.71 8.59 0.79
CA ASN A 23 -7.51 8.27 2.20
C ASN A 23 -8.20 6.95 2.58
N GLU A 24 -9.44 6.77 2.13
CA GLU A 24 -10.17 5.53 2.32
C GLU A 24 -11.00 5.18 1.07
N ASN A 25 -10.94 3.92 0.64
CA ASN A 25 -11.77 3.39 -0.44
C ASN A 25 -12.20 1.96 -0.11
N SER A 26 -13.52 1.73 -0.15
CA SER A 26 -14.11 0.44 0.16
C SER A 26 -14.76 -0.17 -1.08
N ILE A 27 -14.47 -1.44 -1.33
CA ILE A 27 -15.10 -2.25 -2.36
C ILE A 27 -15.71 -3.50 -1.71
N PHE A 28 -16.80 -3.95 -2.24
CA PHE A 28 -17.42 -5.23 -1.87
C PHE A 28 -17.37 -6.16 -3.08
N LEU A 29 -16.86 -7.37 -2.86
CA LEU A 29 -16.81 -8.41 -3.89
C LEU A 29 -17.64 -9.60 -3.44
N TYR A 30 -18.57 -10.01 -4.28
CA TYR A 30 -19.36 -11.21 -4.05
C TYR A 30 -18.49 -12.47 -4.10
N ARG A 31 -18.92 -13.52 -3.40
CA ARG A 31 -18.24 -14.82 -3.38
C ARG A 31 -17.85 -15.28 -4.79
N ALA A 32 -18.79 -15.28 -5.73
CA ALA A 32 -18.55 -15.75 -7.09
C ALA A 32 -17.48 -14.93 -7.84
N GLU A 33 -17.45 -13.61 -7.60
CA GLU A 33 -16.44 -12.71 -8.19
C GLU A 33 -15.05 -13.01 -7.62
N LEU A 34 -14.95 -13.24 -6.31
CA LEU A 34 -13.69 -13.61 -5.65
C LEU A 34 -13.17 -14.96 -6.14
N GLU A 35 -14.04 -15.96 -6.25
CA GLU A 35 -13.70 -17.29 -6.75
C GLU A 35 -13.18 -17.22 -8.20
N GLU A 36 -13.82 -16.42 -9.05
CA GLU A 36 -13.40 -16.22 -10.44
C GLU A 36 -12.09 -15.43 -10.55
N LEU A 37 -11.96 -14.29 -9.85
CA LEU A 37 -10.77 -13.43 -9.93
C LEU A 37 -9.51 -14.08 -9.40
N LEU A 38 -9.64 -14.91 -8.37
CA LEU A 38 -8.52 -15.53 -7.66
C LEU A 38 -8.29 -16.99 -8.04
N ASP A 39 -9.17 -17.58 -8.87
CA ASP A 39 -9.16 -18.99 -9.27
C ASP A 39 -9.14 -19.93 -8.06
N ILE A 40 -10.07 -19.72 -7.12
CA ILE A 40 -10.22 -20.47 -5.87
C ILE A 40 -11.65 -20.94 -5.68
N SER A 41 -11.86 -21.79 -4.69
CA SER A 41 -13.19 -22.15 -4.21
C SER A 41 -13.31 -21.87 -2.71
N LEU A 42 -14.35 -21.13 -2.31
CA LEU A 42 -14.65 -20.80 -0.93
C LEU A 42 -15.74 -21.73 -0.38
N GLY A 43 -15.56 -22.21 0.85
CA GLY A 43 -16.52 -23.04 1.53
C GLY A 43 -17.86 -22.32 1.83
N GLU A 44 -18.84 -23.06 2.32
CA GLU A 44 -20.16 -22.50 2.65
C GLU A 44 -20.14 -21.60 3.90
N ASP A 45 -19.19 -21.84 4.82
CA ASP A 45 -19.04 -21.06 6.05
C ASP A 45 -18.18 -19.82 5.79
N TRP A 46 -18.86 -18.71 5.50
CA TRP A 46 -18.21 -17.41 5.24
C TRP A 46 -17.36 -16.91 6.43
N GLY A 47 -17.68 -17.31 7.65
CA GLY A 47 -16.87 -16.95 8.83
C GLY A 47 -15.48 -17.56 8.84
N GLN A 48 -15.22 -18.57 8.01
CA GLN A 48 -13.93 -19.23 7.87
C GLN A 48 -13.19 -18.87 6.57
N TRP A 49 -13.72 -17.97 5.74
CA TRP A 49 -13.05 -17.60 4.49
C TRP A 49 -11.74 -16.86 4.72
N VAL A 50 -11.72 -15.95 5.70
CA VAL A 50 -10.54 -15.13 6.01
C VAL A 50 -9.70 -15.81 7.08
N GLY A 51 -8.49 -16.17 6.70
CA GLY A 51 -7.50 -16.78 7.59
C GLY A 51 -6.49 -15.76 8.11
N GLU A 52 -5.24 -16.18 8.25
CA GLU A 52 -4.15 -15.35 8.77
C GLU A 52 -3.79 -14.20 7.82
N ILE A 53 -3.57 -13.03 8.40
CA ILE A 53 -3.06 -11.85 7.70
C ILE A 53 -1.75 -11.43 8.37
N SER A 54 -0.68 -11.33 7.60
CA SER A 54 0.59 -10.75 8.06
C SER A 54 0.86 -9.41 7.36
N TYR A 55 1.64 -8.56 8.03
CA TYR A 55 1.87 -7.20 7.59
C TYR A 55 3.36 -6.91 7.44
N THR A 56 3.70 -6.06 6.50
CA THR A 56 5.04 -5.48 6.36
C THR A 56 5.31 -4.46 7.47
N SER A 57 6.57 -4.07 7.65
CA SER A 57 6.94 -2.99 8.58
C SER A 57 6.28 -1.64 8.25
N GLY A 58 5.86 -1.42 7.00
CA GLY A 58 5.12 -0.23 6.57
C GLY A 58 3.61 -0.35 6.71
N GLY A 59 3.09 -1.40 7.38
CA GLY A 59 1.67 -1.61 7.65
C GLY A 59 0.86 -2.16 6.47
N GLY A 60 1.47 -2.39 5.31
CA GLY A 60 0.80 -3.03 4.18
C GLY A 60 0.65 -4.53 4.40
N VAL A 61 -0.39 -5.13 3.84
CA VAL A 61 -0.57 -6.58 3.83
C VAL A 61 0.59 -7.22 3.07
N ASP A 62 1.34 -8.08 3.76
CA ASP A 62 2.40 -8.90 3.19
C ASP A 62 1.82 -10.20 2.64
N ARG A 63 1.07 -10.90 3.49
CA ARG A 63 0.42 -12.17 3.18
C ARG A 63 -1.01 -12.17 3.71
N PHE A 64 -1.89 -12.72 2.91
CA PHE A 64 -3.31 -12.91 3.22
C PHE A 64 -3.75 -14.32 2.87
N VAL A 65 -4.38 -15.01 3.80
CA VAL A 65 -4.95 -16.34 3.57
C VAL A 65 -6.45 -16.21 3.34
N LEU A 66 -6.92 -16.73 2.20
CA LEU A 66 -8.33 -16.78 1.83
C LEU A 66 -8.70 -18.22 1.46
N GLY A 67 -9.60 -18.82 2.23
CA GLY A 67 -9.81 -20.27 2.17
C GLY A 67 -8.51 -21.01 2.46
N ASP A 68 -8.12 -21.91 1.57
CA ASP A 68 -6.88 -22.70 1.67
C ASP A 68 -5.71 -22.08 0.89
N HIS A 69 -5.89 -20.86 0.34
CA HIS A 69 -4.92 -20.21 -0.53
C HIS A 69 -4.27 -19.02 0.14
N SER A 70 -3.01 -18.78 -0.23
CA SER A 70 -2.22 -17.67 0.31
C SER A 70 -1.80 -16.73 -0.80
N PHE A 71 -2.08 -15.44 -0.61
CA PHE A 71 -1.81 -14.37 -1.57
C PHE A 71 -0.92 -13.29 -0.97
N SER A 72 -0.11 -12.63 -1.80
CA SER A 72 0.58 -11.41 -1.36
C SER A 72 -0.35 -10.20 -1.47
N GLY A 73 -0.17 -9.23 -0.58
CA GLY A 73 -0.96 -7.99 -0.62
C GLY A 73 -0.79 -7.21 -1.93
N THR A 74 0.40 -7.27 -2.55
CA THR A 74 0.66 -6.66 -3.86
C THR A 74 -0.11 -7.34 -4.99
N TYR A 75 -0.24 -8.66 -4.94
CA TYR A 75 -1.04 -9.41 -5.90
C TYR A 75 -2.53 -9.08 -5.75
N LEU A 76 -3.06 -9.12 -4.51
CA LEU A 76 -4.46 -8.79 -4.23
C LEU A 76 -4.78 -7.35 -4.64
N ARG A 77 -3.92 -6.39 -4.29
CA ARG A 77 -4.10 -5.01 -4.74
C ARG A 77 -4.31 -4.91 -6.25
N LYS A 78 -3.50 -5.61 -7.03
CA LYS A 78 -3.56 -5.58 -8.49
C LYS A 78 -4.82 -6.25 -9.03
N ILE A 79 -5.15 -7.45 -8.54
CA ILE A 79 -6.25 -8.27 -9.06
C ILE A 79 -7.61 -7.72 -8.63
N LEU A 80 -7.74 -7.28 -7.38
CA LEU A 80 -8.99 -6.73 -6.83
C LEU A 80 -9.18 -5.24 -7.11
N GLY A 81 -8.20 -4.56 -7.71
CA GLY A 81 -8.28 -3.13 -8.01
C GLY A 81 -8.21 -2.23 -6.79
N LEU A 82 -7.53 -2.66 -5.70
CA LEU A 82 -7.40 -1.87 -4.49
C LEU A 82 -6.43 -0.70 -4.69
N ASN A 83 -6.72 0.44 -4.06
CA ASN A 83 -5.88 1.62 -4.15
C ASN A 83 -4.50 1.42 -3.53
N SER A 84 -4.41 0.64 -2.45
CA SER A 84 -3.22 0.46 -1.63
C SER A 84 -3.05 -1.00 -1.19
N THR A 85 -1.85 -1.34 -0.72
CA THR A 85 -1.60 -2.61 0.01
C THR A 85 -1.98 -2.52 1.49
N ILE A 86 -2.31 -1.33 2.00
CA ILE A 86 -2.93 -1.19 3.32
C ILE A 86 -4.42 -1.33 3.13
N PHE A 87 -4.96 -2.46 3.55
CA PHE A 87 -6.38 -2.70 3.52
C PHE A 87 -6.82 -3.58 4.68
N THR A 88 -8.06 -3.39 5.09
CA THR A 88 -8.79 -4.27 6.00
C THR A 88 -9.73 -5.18 5.23
N VAL A 89 -10.12 -6.27 5.84
CA VAL A 89 -10.95 -7.31 5.24
C VAL A 89 -12.06 -7.68 6.20
N GLU A 90 -13.29 -7.55 5.74
CA GLU A 90 -14.49 -7.88 6.52
C GLU A 90 -15.32 -8.90 5.73
N PRO A 91 -15.33 -10.19 6.17
CA PRO A 91 -16.17 -11.19 5.55
C PRO A 91 -17.65 -10.94 5.92
N GLU A 92 -18.51 -11.10 4.93
CA GLU A 92 -19.95 -10.98 5.03
C GLU A 92 -20.62 -12.22 4.39
N PRO A 93 -21.89 -12.54 4.66
CA PRO A 93 -22.52 -13.76 4.17
C PRO A 93 -22.48 -13.95 2.65
N GLU A 94 -22.48 -12.86 1.87
CA GLU A 94 -22.54 -12.89 0.41
C GLU A 94 -21.20 -12.62 -0.27
N GLY A 95 -20.18 -12.18 0.50
CA GLY A 95 -18.89 -11.78 -0.06
C GLY A 95 -17.92 -11.21 0.96
N ILE A 96 -16.99 -10.43 0.51
CA ILE A 96 -15.97 -9.79 1.35
C ILE A 96 -15.87 -8.31 1.01
N ARG A 97 -15.86 -7.48 2.04
CA ARG A 97 -15.56 -6.06 1.95
C ARG A 97 -14.07 -5.83 2.18
N PHE A 98 -13.44 -5.15 1.23
CA PHE A 98 -12.07 -4.67 1.34
C PHE A 98 -12.07 -3.17 1.46
N THR A 99 -11.45 -2.63 2.51
CA THR A 99 -11.31 -1.18 2.69
C THR A 99 -9.82 -0.83 2.68
N SER A 100 -9.38 -0.14 1.63
CA SER A 100 -8.00 0.27 1.46
C SER A 100 -7.78 1.71 1.89
N SER A 101 -6.65 1.99 2.53
CA SER A 101 -6.24 3.33 2.96
C SER A 101 -5.03 3.80 2.16
N GLY A 102 -5.08 5.05 1.67
CA GLY A 102 -4.04 5.66 0.85
C GLY A 102 -3.99 5.10 -0.57
N TYR A 103 -2.94 5.46 -1.30
CA TYR A 103 -2.73 5.05 -2.68
C TYR A 103 -1.32 4.51 -2.92
N GLY A 104 -1.19 3.48 -3.75
CA GLY A 104 0.08 2.93 -4.20
C GLY A 104 0.68 1.88 -3.25
N HIS A 105 1.98 1.68 -3.40
CA HIS A 105 2.76 0.68 -2.64
C HIS A 105 3.44 1.25 -1.39
N ARG A 106 3.28 2.55 -1.14
CA ARG A 106 3.79 3.29 0.02
C ARG A 106 5.31 3.17 0.22
N VAL A 107 6.05 3.18 -0.87
CA VAL A 107 7.52 3.22 -0.86
C VAL A 107 7.99 4.47 -1.57
N GLY A 108 8.89 5.23 -0.93
CA GLY A 108 9.38 6.51 -1.44
C GLY A 108 8.55 7.70 -0.93
N MET A 109 8.60 8.79 -1.66
CA MET A 109 7.97 10.06 -1.29
C MET A 109 6.47 10.05 -1.59
N SER A 110 5.66 10.47 -0.61
CA SER A 110 4.25 10.78 -0.82
C SER A 110 4.10 12.12 -1.56
N GLN A 111 3.25 12.15 -2.59
CA GLN A 111 2.93 13.39 -3.30
C GLN A 111 2.10 14.33 -2.42
N TYR A 112 1.13 13.81 -1.68
CA TYR A 112 0.31 14.61 -0.76
C TYR A 112 1.13 15.12 0.41
N GLY A 113 1.97 14.27 1.01
CA GLY A 113 2.86 14.68 2.08
C GLY A 113 3.90 15.72 1.64
N ALA A 114 4.46 15.55 0.45
CA ALA A 114 5.37 16.55 -0.12
C ALA A 114 4.66 17.89 -0.38
N ASN A 115 3.42 17.85 -0.85
CA ASN A 115 2.60 19.05 -1.05
C ASN A 115 2.31 19.75 0.29
N ALA A 116 1.86 19.02 1.30
CA ALA A 116 1.59 19.57 2.63
C ALA A 116 2.85 20.21 3.25
N MET A 117 4.01 19.57 3.14
CA MET A 117 5.29 20.15 3.58
C MET A 117 5.63 21.43 2.82
N ALA A 118 5.38 21.46 1.51
CA ALA A 118 5.62 22.67 0.70
C ALA A 118 4.68 23.83 1.06
N GLU A 119 3.42 23.56 1.37
CA GLU A 119 2.44 24.53 1.86
C GLU A 119 2.84 25.09 3.23
N ASP A 120 3.46 24.28 4.08
CA ASP A 120 4.04 24.68 5.36
C ASP A 120 5.39 25.43 5.22
N GLY A 121 5.87 25.59 3.98
CA GLY A 121 7.06 26.40 3.67
C GLY A 121 8.36 25.60 3.53
N ALA A 122 8.34 24.27 3.53
CA ALA A 122 9.51 23.46 3.29
C ALA A 122 9.98 23.58 1.83
N ASP A 123 11.27 23.71 1.61
CA ASP A 123 11.84 23.66 0.27
C ASP A 123 12.02 22.22 -0.23
N PHE A 124 12.32 22.06 -1.53
CA PHE A 124 12.46 20.74 -2.14
C PHE A 124 13.60 19.91 -1.53
N LYS A 125 14.62 20.53 -0.94
CA LYS A 125 15.74 19.84 -0.31
C LYS A 125 15.32 19.26 1.03
N GLU A 126 14.54 20.01 1.78
CA GLU A 126 13.96 19.57 3.05
C GLU A 126 13.01 18.42 2.82
N ILE A 127 12.11 18.52 1.84
CA ILE A 127 11.17 17.47 1.46
C ILE A 127 11.90 16.18 1.03
N LEU A 128 12.88 16.28 0.14
CA LEU A 128 13.65 15.12 -0.31
C LEU A 128 14.46 14.47 0.83
N SER A 129 15.05 15.28 1.71
CA SER A 129 15.82 14.78 2.85
C SER A 129 14.92 14.08 3.89
N HIS A 130 13.66 14.52 4.02
CA HIS A 130 12.67 13.89 4.87
C HIS A 130 12.31 12.48 4.39
N TYR A 131 12.00 12.33 3.09
CA TYR A 131 11.58 11.04 2.53
C TYR A 131 12.73 10.08 2.21
N TYR A 132 13.91 10.60 1.93
CA TYR A 132 15.10 9.80 1.54
C TYR A 132 16.24 10.00 2.54
N VAL A 133 16.04 9.42 3.72
CA VAL A 133 16.92 9.60 4.88
C VAL A 133 18.34 9.12 4.57
N GLY A 134 19.34 9.97 4.90
CA GLY A 134 20.75 9.64 4.72
C GLY A 134 21.25 9.76 3.28
N THR A 135 20.47 10.39 2.38
CA THR A 135 20.92 10.78 1.04
C THR A 135 21.47 12.20 1.03
N ILE A 136 22.22 12.53 -0.01
CA ILE A 136 22.69 13.89 -0.29
C ILE A 136 22.21 14.33 -1.68
N LEU A 137 21.84 15.58 -1.80
CA LEU A 137 21.50 16.20 -3.07
C LEU A 137 22.76 16.77 -3.71
N LEU A 138 23.06 16.32 -4.91
CA LEU A 138 24.17 16.81 -5.70
C LEU A 138 23.66 17.47 -6.98
N ASN A 139 24.42 18.40 -7.52
CA ASN A 139 24.09 18.98 -8.81
C ASN A 139 24.36 17.94 -9.90
N TYR A 140 23.47 17.82 -10.89
CA TYR A 140 23.62 16.87 -12.00
C TYR A 140 24.96 17.01 -12.73
N SER A 141 25.46 18.25 -12.89
CA SER A 141 26.76 18.53 -13.52
C SER A 141 27.96 17.92 -12.79
N GLU A 142 27.80 17.52 -11.52
CA GLU A 142 28.87 16.87 -10.76
C GLU A 142 28.95 15.34 -11.02
N PHE A 143 27.97 14.78 -11.74
CA PHE A 143 27.90 13.34 -12.07
C PHE A 143 28.30 13.02 -13.51
N VAL A 144 28.35 14.01 -14.39
CA VAL A 144 28.77 13.82 -15.79
C VAL A 144 30.27 13.98 -15.84
N GLU A 145 31.00 12.88 -15.58
CA GLU A 145 32.39 12.78 -16.06
C GLU A 145 32.34 12.66 -17.59
N GLU A 146 33.10 13.51 -18.27
CA GLU A 146 33.27 13.51 -19.72
C GLU A 146 33.89 12.21 -20.24
#